data_8e152e0691f01929ed4adf6ac4b54edd
#
_entry.id   8e152e0691f01929ed4adf6ac4b54edd
#
_cell.length_a   1.000
_cell.length_b   1.000
_cell.length_c   1.000
_cell.angle_alpha   90.00
_cell.angle_beta   90.00
_cell.angle_gamma   90.00
#
_symmetry.space_group_name_H-M   'P 1'
#
loop_
_entity.id
_entity.type
_entity.pdbx_description
1 polymer ?
#
loop_
_entity_poly.entity_id
_entity_poly.type
_entity_poly.pdbx_seq_one_letter_code
_entity_poly.pdbx_strand_id
1 'polypeptide(L)'
;MRRVVCIGSVALLCLLLGLSSAMAAEAQKIVFASEIVDVIGPSSKMIGPVQSGGIIIATPEPACYGPMITPQLRSGHTQTIPVAVEGAKVGDAIALKIKKVRVLSKATASGTEIAIKDRFVGDPFVAKRCPKCGTVNPPTELKGTGAEAIRCKICGAPCITFQVTNGYTLLFDEDRSLGVTVPKAVTDEIAKQAYEYSAVPTKGLSYPVTLLSLADMPPGIIARVRAMIGNMGTTPAIDMPTSHNAGDLTCFLVGAPHKMAITKADEAKRSDAHMDIDNVREGAIVICPVKVAGGGIVVGDVHAMQGDGEISGHTTDVSAEVTLEVELIKGLKLEGPILLPNKEDLPFLAKEYTADQLQRARSIGDKFGFAVLGDLLPIQMIGSGPNLNEAVGCGVDRMAKLLGITPEAVKNWVTMTGGVEIGRLPGVVTVTMMVPVAKLQELGIAPLVKEQYLK
;
A
#
# COMPACT_ATOMS: atom_id res chain seq x y z
N MET A 1 -88.13 5.55 -28.62
CA MET A 1 -87.79 5.55 -27.19
C MET A 1 -86.96 4.34 -26.89
N ARG A 2 -85.64 4.49 -26.78
CA ARG A 2 -84.68 3.53 -26.14
C ARG A 2 -83.55 4.35 -25.63
N ARG A 3 -83.32 4.39 -24.33
CA ARG A 3 -82.19 5.02 -23.63
C ARG A 3 -80.99 4.12 -23.78
N VAL A 4 -79.86 4.68 -24.21
CA VAL A 4 -78.56 4.04 -24.17
C VAL A 4 -77.85 4.55 -22.94
N VAL A 5 -77.47 3.64 -22.06
CA VAL A 5 -76.69 3.90 -20.84
C VAL A 5 -75.22 3.68 -21.23
N CYS A 6 -74.38 4.74 -21.16
CA CYS A 6 -72.97 4.64 -21.26
C CYS A 6 -72.36 4.24 -19.92
N ILE A 7 -71.73 3.07 -19.83
CA ILE A 7 -70.92 2.63 -18.71
C ILE A 7 -69.49 3.10 -18.94
N GLY A 8 -69.04 4.05 -18.11
CA GLY A 8 -67.66 4.54 -18.18
C GLY A 8 -66.72 3.56 -17.40
N SER A 9 -65.77 2.98 -18.11
CA SER A 9 -64.68 2.17 -17.51
C SER A 9 -63.63 3.07 -16.96
N VAL A 10 -63.46 3.13 -15.63
CA VAL A 10 -62.34 3.77 -14.95
C VAL A 10 -61.19 2.76 -14.95
N ALA A 11 -60.17 2.99 -15.78
CA ALA A 11 -58.90 2.25 -15.77
C ALA A 11 -58.05 2.75 -14.60
N LEU A 12 -57.93 1.92 -13.55
CA LEU A 12 -57.04 2.15 -12.41
C LEU A 12 -55.60 1.79 -12.83
N LEU A 13 -54.78 2.82 -13.14
CA LEU A 13 -53.37 2.66 -13.47
C LEU A 13 -52.60 2.51 -12.16
N CYS A 14 -52.33 1.26 -11.75
CA CYS A 14 -51.38 0.97 -10.67
C CYS A 14 -49.96 1.23 -11.13
N LEU A 15 -49.39 2.37 -10.74
CA LEU A 15 -47.93 2.61 -10.82
C LEU A 15 -47.25 1.73 -9.78
N LEU A 16 -46.73 0.58 -10.20
CA LEU A 16 -45.73 -0.20 -9.43
C LEU A 16 -44.41 0.53 -9.48
N LEU A 17 -44.14 1.42 -8.53
CA LEU A 17 -42.81 1.88 -8.20
C LEU A 17 -42.00 0.69 -7.65
N GLY A 18 -41.27 0.02 -8.53
CA GLY A 18 -40.30 -0.98 -8.14
C GLY A 18 -39.15 -0.33 -7.36
N LEU A 19 -39.28 -0.24 -6.05
CA LEU A 19 -38.19 -0.02 -5.14
C LEU A 19 -37.32 -1.30 -5.15
N SER A 20 -36.36 -1.38 -6.07
CA SER A 20 -35.24 -2.31 -5.91
C SER A 20 -34.39 -1.82 -4.74
N SER A 21 -34.77 -2.25 -3.51
CA SER A 21 -33.84 -2.23 -2.40
C SER A 21 -32.69 -3.15 -2.78
N ALA A 22 -31.56 -2.58 -3.20
CA ALA A 22 -30.32 -3.33 -3.24
C ALA A 22 -30.09 -3.87 -1.83
N MET A 23 -30.31 -5.16 -1.63
CA MET A 23 -29.98 -5.82 -0.36
C MET A 23 -28.48 -5.59 -0.13
N ALA A 24 -28.15 -4.90 0.95
CA ALA A 24 -26.75 -4.79 1.37
C ALA A 24 -26.23 -6.22 1.61
N ALA A 25 -25.06 -6.53 1.04
CA ALA A 25 -24.46 -7.83 1.24
C ALA A 25 -24.21 -8.05 2.74
N GLU A 26 -24.53 -9.26 3.22
CA GLU A 26 -24.32 -9.63 4.62
C GLU A 26 -22.83 -9.57 4.97
N ALA A 27 -22.49 -9.01 6.13
CA ALA A 27 -21.12 -8.89 6.58
C ALA A 27 -20.52 -10.25 6.94
N GLN A 28 -19.27 -10.47 6.55
CA GLN A 28 -18.56 -11.73 6.67
C GLN A 28 -17.47 -11.64 7.76
N LYS A 29 -17.24 -12.77 8.45
CA LYS A 29 -16.12 -12.89 9.39
C LYS A 29 -14.77 -13.02 8.69
N ILE A 30 -14.74 -13.65 7.52
CA ILE A 30 -13.53 -13.85 6.72
C ILE A 30 -13.85 -13.52 5.26
N VAL A 31 -12.99 -12.69 4.65
CA VAL A 31 -13.07 -12.36 3.22
C VAL A 31 -11.75 -12.70 2.55
N PHE A 32 -11.83 -13.41 1.42
CA PHE A 32 -10.66 -13.76 0.60
C PHE A 32 -10.53 -12.79 -0.57
N ALA A 33 -9.37 -12.10 -0.68
CA ALA A 33 -9.06 -11.15 -1.74
C ALA A 33 -7.93 -11.70 -2.62
N SER A 34 -8.28 -12.29 -3.76
CA SER A 34 -7.34 -12.92 -4.71
C SER A 34 -7.45 -12.40 -6.14
N GLU A 35 -8.44 -11.57 -6.45
CA GLU A 35 -8.53 -10.87 -7.73
C GLU A 35 -7.55 -9.69 -7.73
N ILE A 36 -6.87 -9.46 -8.85
CA ILE A 36 -5.81 -8.47 -8.97
C ILE A 36 -6.28 -7.30 -9.83
N VAL A 37 -5.95 -6.07 -9.41
CA VAL A 37 -6.33 -4.81 -10.09
C VAL A 37 -5.13 -3.89 -10.26
N ASP A 38 -5.15 -3.01 -11.27
CA ASP A 38 -4.13 -2.00 -11.57
C ASP A 38 -4.60 -0.54 -11.34
N VAL A 39 -5.89 -0.35 -11.06
CA VAL A 39 -6.52 0.94 -10.77
C VAL A 39 -7.47 0.78 -9.59
N ILE A 40 -7.45 1.74 -8.68
CA ILE A 40 -8.35 1.83 -7.51
C ILE A 40 -8.94 3.22 -7.38
N GLY A 41 -10.14 3.29 -6.81
CA GLY A 41 -10.86 4.54 -6.58
C GLY A 41 -12.35 4.33 -6.35
N PRO A 42 -13.17 5.39 -6.37
CA PRO A 42 -14.61 5.30 -6.17
C PRO A 42 -15.35 4.41 -7.17
N SER A 43 -14.77 4.21 -8.39
CA SER A 43 -15.37 3.35 -9.42
C SER A 43 -15.02 1.86 -9.22
N SER A 44 -14.11 1.53 -8.29
CA SER A 44 -13.68 0.16 -8.06
C SER A 44 -14.79 -0.69 -7.48
N LYS A 45 -14.95 -1.90 -8.02
CA LYS A 45 -15.75 -2.93 -7.38
C LYS A 45 -15.09 -3.31 -6.06
N MET A 46 -15.88 -3.42 -5.00
CA MET A 46 -15.45 -3.95 -3.71
C MET A 46 -16.12 -5.29 -3.44
N ILE A 47 -15.39 -6.19 -2.80
CA ILE A 47 -15.91 -7.47 -2.28
C ILE A 47 -16.18 -7.37 -0.77
N GLY A 48 -16.79 -8.38 -0.18
CA GLY A 48 -17.22 -8.36 1.23
C GLY A 48 -18.66 -7.87 1.39
N PRO A 49 -19.01 -7.08 2.43
CA PRO A 49 -18.09 -6.46 3.41
C PRO A 49 -17.56 -7.44 4.47
N VAL A 50 -16.35 -7.15 5.00
CA VAL A 50 -15.87 -7.77 6.22
C VAL A 50 -16.40 -7.01 7.43
N GLN A 51 -16.79 -7.73 8.50
CA GLN A 51 -17.20 -7.09 9.77
C GLN A 51 -15.99 -6.54 10.54
N SER A 52 -16.19 -5.57 11.42
CA SER A 52 -15.17 -5.14 12.39
C SER A 52 -14.82 -6.31 13.34
N GLY A 53 -13.54 -6.57 13.57
CA GLY A 53 -13.01 -7.79 14.19
C GLY A 53 -12.90 -9.00 13.26
N GLY A 54 -13.24 -8.83 11.99
CA GLY A 54 -13.12 -9.87 10.97
C GLY A 54 -11.74 -9.92 10.32
N ILE A 55 -11.54 -10.92 9.47
CA ILE A 55 -10.25 -11.26 8.85
C ILE A 55 -10.33 -11.07 7.32
N ILE A 56 -9.31 -10.44 6.76
CA ILE A 56 -9.03 -10.45 5.33
C ILE A 56 -7.84 -11.39 5.09
N ILE A 57 -7.98 -12.32 4.15
CA ILE A 57 -6.88 -13.13 3.62
C ILE A 57 -6.65 -12.68 2.18
N ALA A 58 -5.54 -11.98 1.95
CA ALA A 58 -5.17 -11.45 0.65
C ALA A 58 -4.04 -12.26 0.03
N THR A 59 -4.07 -12.45 -1.30
CA THR A 59 -3.01 -13.16 -2.04
C THR A 59 -2.48 -12.27 -3.17
N PRO A 60 -1.68 -11.23 -2.84
CA PRO A 60 -1.04 -10.38 -3.83
C PRO A 60 0.01 -11.17 -4.64
N GLU A 61 0.24 -10.72 -5.87
CA GLU A 61 1.32 -11.16 -6.75
C GLU A 61 2.55 -10.25 -6.63
N PRO A 62 3.72 -10.62 -7.21
CA PRO A 62 4.87 -9.72 -7.25
C PRO A 62 4.52 -8.48 -8.09
N ALA A 63 4.35 -7.33 -7.44
CA ALA A 63 3.70 -6.17 -8.01
C ALA A 63 4.50 -5.52 -9.14
N CYS A 64 5.80 -5.32 -8.97
CA CYS A 64 6.69 -4.77 -9.99
C CYS A 64 6.80 -5.64 -11.26
N TYR A 65 6.49 -6.93 -11.17
CA TYR A 65 6.47 -7.83 -12.34
C TYR A 65 5.19 -7.70 -13.18
N GLY A 66 4.25 -6.86 -12.73
CA GLY A 66 3.00 -6.53 -13.39
C GLY A 66 3.08 -5.23 -14.19
N PRO A 67 2.41 -4.15 -13.75
CA PRO A 67 2.27 -2.90 -14.52
C PRO A 67 3.58 -2.20 -14.86
N MET A 68 4.59 -2.27 -13.99
CA MET A 68 5.87 -1.62 -14.21
C MET A 68 6.52 -2.10 -15.51
N ILE A 69 6.49 -3.40 -15.78
CA ILE A 69 7.12 -4.00 -16.95
C ILE A 69 6.13 -4.39 -18.06
N THR A 70 4.82 -4.45 -17.76
CA THR A 70 3.78 -4.87 -18.69
C THR A 70 3.05 -3.67 -19.28
N PRO A 71 3.37 -3.21 -20.51
CA PRO A 71 2.87 -1.95 -21.06
C PRO A 71 1.35 -1.82 -21.16
N GLN A 72 0.60 -2.90 -21.26
CA GLN A 72 -0.87 -2.86 -21.34
C GLN A 72 -1.54 -2.42 -20.03
N LEU A 73 -0.86 -2.56 -18.88
CA LEU A 73 -1.38 -2.17 -17.57
C LEU A 73 -1.07 -0.70 -17.27
N ARG A 74 -1.85 -0.06 -16.40
CA ARG A 74 -1.87 1.40 -16.19
C ARG A 74 -1.35 1.84 -14.82
N SER A 75 -0.49 1.05 -14.22
CA SER A 75 0.09 1.33 -12.91
C SER A 75 1.55 0.92 -12.87
N GLY A 76 2.25 1.24 -11.79
CA GLY A 76 3.55 0.67 -11.44
C GLY A 76 3.40 -0.70 -10.74
N HIS A 77 2.39 -0.83 -9.89
CA HIS A 77 2.14 -2.04 -9.09
C HIS A 77 0.72 -2.56 -9.29
N THR A 78 0.52 -3.84 -8.97
CA THR A 78 -0.81 -4.44 -8.82
C THR A 78 -1.19 -4.54 -7.34
N GLN A 79 -2.50 -4.61 -7.07
CA GLN A 79 -3.05 -4.83 -5.74
C GLN A 79 -4.20 -5.83 -5.81
N THR A 80 -4.57 -6.40 -4.66
CA THR A 80 -5.81 -7.18 -4.58
C THR A 80 -7.03 -6.28 -4.71
N ILE A 81 -8.12 -6.85 -5.19
CA ILE A 81 -9.42 -6.19 -5.26
C ILE A 81 -9.79 -5.58 -3.90
N PRO A 82 -10.32 -4.34 -3.84
CA PRO A 82 -10.70 -3.71 -2.59
C PRO A 82 -11.74 -4.51 -1.80
N VAL A 83 -11.52 -4.65 -0.49
CA VAL A 83 -12.46 -5.28 0.45
C VAL A 83 -13.19 -4.21 1.25
N ALA A 84 -14.51 -4.16 1.15
CA ALA A 84 -15.33 -3.27 1.94
C ALA A 84 -15.34 -3.69 3.42
N VAL A 85 -15.36 -2.70 4.34
CA VAL A 85 -15.58 -2.90 5.78
C VAL A 85 -16.98 -2.46 6.14
N GLU A 86 -17.72 -3.30 6.86
CA GLU A 86 -19.09 -3.04 7.25
C GLU A 86 -19.24 -1.72 8.00
N GLY A 87 -20.15 -0.87 7.54
CA GLY A 87 -20.47 0.39 8.19
C GLY A 87 -19.39 1.47 8.12
N ALA A 88 -18.29 1.26 7.41
CA ALA A 88 -17.24 2.27 7.23
C ALA A 88 -17.74 3.43 6.37
N LYS A 89 -17.52 4.67 6.84
CA LYS A 89 -17.95 5.92 6.18
C LYS A 89 -16.77 6.88 6.08
N VAL A 90 -16.82 7.78 5.12
CA VAL A 90 -15.82 8.87 4.99
C VAL A 90 -15.72 9.64 6.32
N GLY A 91 -14.49 9.80 6.81
CA GLY A 91 -14.19 10.41 8.10
C GLY A 91 -14.07 9.42 9.27
N ASP A 92 -14.30 8.12 9.03
CA ASP A 92 -13.85 7.05 9.93
C ASP A 92 -12.39 6.70 9.64
N ALA A 93 -11.82 5.80 10.43
CA ALA A 93 -10.54 5.14 10.16
C ALA A 93 -10.69 3.62 10.31
N ILE A 94 -9.76 2.88 9.70
CA ILE A 94 -9.72 1.42 9.81
C ILE A 94 -8.31 1.03 10.28
N ALA A 95 -8.23 0.31 11.40
CA ALA A 95 -7.00 -0.33 11.82
C ALA A 95 -6.87 -1.70 11.18
N LEU A 96 -5.70 -1.95 10.58
CA LEU A 96 -5.29 -3.20 9.95
C LEU A 96 -4.18 -3.81 10.80
N LYS A 97 -4.50 -4.86 11.56
CA LYS A 97 -3.53 -5.61 12.37
C LYS A 97 -2.93 -6.71 11.50
N ILE A 98 -1.65 -6.65 11.20
CA ILE A 98 -0.96 -7.61 10.33
C ILE A 98 -0.68 -8.87 11.14
N LYS A 99 -1.51 -9.90 10.96
CA LYS A 99 -1.41 -11.17 11.71
C LYS A 99 -0.38 -12.11 11.12
N LYS A 100 -0.19 -12.09 9.79
CA LYS A 100 0.74 -12.97 9.10
C LYS A 100 1.10 -12.43 7.73
N VAL A 101 2.37 -12.56 7.37
CA VAL A 101 2.89 -12.35 6.02
C VAL A 101 3.68 -13.59 5.62
N ARG A 102 3.11 -14.45 4.80
CA ARG A 102 3.73 -15.70 4.36
C ARG A 102 4.18 -15.59 2.90
N VAL A 103 5.48 -15.55 2.66
CA VAL A 103 6.07 -15.57 1.31
C VAL A 103 5.77 -16.90 0.63
N LEU A 104 5.21 -16.84 -0.57
CA LEU A 104 4.88 -18.01 -1.40
C LEU A 104 5.93 -18.25 -2.48
N SER A 105 6.55 -17.19 -3.00
CA SER A 105 7.58 -17.29 -4.02
C SER A 105 8.79 -18.13 -3.57
N LYS A 106 9.35 -18.90 -4.51
CA LYS A 106 10.60 -19.66 -4.33
C LYS A 106 11.82 -18.82 -4.71
N ALA A 107 11.61 -17.80 -5.55
CA ALA A 107 12.63 -16.86 -6.01
C ALA A 107 12.04 -15.47 -6.19
N THR A 108 12.91 -14.46 -6.12
CA THR A 108 12.60 -13.06 -6.43
C THR A 108 13.77 -12.42 -7.17
N ALA A 109 13.58 -11.24 -7.71
CA ALA A 109 14.63 -10.50 -8.40
C ALA A 109 14.47 -8.99 -8.17
N SER A 110 15.58 -8.28 -8.24
CA SER A 110 15.61 -6.83 -8.22
C SER A 110 16.83 -6.29 -9.00
N GLY A 111 16.95 -4.99 -9.06
CA GLY A 111 18.05 -4.27 -9.69
C GLY A 111 17.70 -2.79 -9.80
N THR A 112 18.62 -1.98 -10.30
CA THR A 112 18.36 -0.55 -10.51
C THR A 112 17.56 -0.36 -11.80
N GLU A 113 16.37 0.21 -11.69
CA GLU A 113 15.51 0.49 -12.84
C GLU A 113 15.77 1.87 -13.44
N ILE A 114 15.72 1.94 -14.74
CA ILE A 114 15.85 3.17 -15.51
C ILE A 114 14.77 3.19 -16.59
N ALA A 115 13.89 4.20 -16.55
CA ALA A 115 12.90 4.39 -17.59
C ALA A 115 13.57 4.68 -18.95
N ILE A 116 13.21 3.89 -19.98
CA ILE A 116 13.80 4.04 -21.32
C ILE A 116 13.13 5.22 -22.02
N LYS A 117 13.96 6.23 -22.42
CA LYS A 117 13.50 7.40 -23.15
C LYS A 117 12.66 6.99 -24.36
N ASP A 118 11.60 7.77 -24.66
CA ASP A 118 10.65 7.60 -25.76
C ASP A 118 9.73 6.36 -25.69
N ARG A 119 9.81 5.58 -24.60
CA ARG A 119 8.91 4.44 -24.37
C ARG A 119 7.73 4.73 -23.45
N PHE A 120 7.45 6.01 -23.19
CA PHE A 120 6.32 6.43 -22.34
C PHE A 120 5.85 7.84 -22.71
N VAL A 121 4.71 8.25 -22.16
CA VAL A 121 4.12 9.58 -22.32
C VAL A 121 3.90 10.21 -20.95
N GLY A 122 4.80 11.10 -20.54
CA GLY A 122 4.78 11.72 -19.21
C GLY A 122 5.26 10.77 -18.12
N ASP A 123 4.40 9.90 -17.67
CA ASP A 123 4.64 8.94 -16.57
C ASP A 123 4.99 7.55 -17.12
N PRO A 124 6.19 7.02 -16.85
CA PRO A 124 6.62 5.71 -17.35
C PRO A 124 5.88 4.53 -16.73
N PHE A 125 5.25 4.71 -15.56
CA PHE A 125 4.49 3.66 -14.88
C PHE A 125 3.06 3.52 -15.42
N VAL A 126 2.50 4.56 -16.03
CA VAL A 126 1.09 4.63 -16.40
C VAL A 126 0.86 4.62 -17.90
N ALA A 127 1.61 5.42 -18.67
CA ALA A 127 1.38 5.62 -20.08
C ALA A 127 2.56 5.14 -20.94
N LYS A 128 2.74 3.81 -21.00
CA LYS A 128 3.81 3.15 -21.75
C LYS A 128 3.54 3.20 -23.24
N ARG A 129 4.57 3.38 -24.06
CA ARG A 129 4.48 3.49 -25.51
C ARG A 129 5.32 2.41 -26.20
N CYS A 130 4.73 1.74 -27.19
CA CYS A 130 5.50 0.86 -28.07
C CYS A 130 6.50 1.68 -28.90
N PRO A 131 7.81 1.33 -28.89
CA PRO A 131 8.84 2.11 -29.60
C PRO A 131 8.72 2.02 -31.13
N LYS A 132 8.05 0.99 -31.67
CA LYS A 132 7.92 0.77 -33.12
C LYS A 132 6.63 1.35 -33.69
N CYS A 133 5.46 1.08 -33.10
CA CYS A 133 4.18 1.52 -33.64
C CYS A 133 3.57 2.74 -32.92
N GLY A 134 4.20 3.24 -31.85
CA GLY A 134 3.75 4.42 -31.09
C GLY A 134 2.51 4.22 -30.24
N THR A 135 1.88 3.04 -30.25
CA THR A 135 0.66 2.77 -29.47
C THR A 135 0.95 2.91 -27.98
N VAL A 136 0.12 3.70 -27.30
CA VAL A 136 0.17 3.86 -25.83
C VAL A 136 -0.59 2.72 -25.17
N ASN A 137 -0.01 2.15 -24.12
CA ASN A 137 -0.49 0.94 -23.42
C ASN A 137 -0.89 -0.18 -24.40
N PRO A 138 0.03 -0.60 -25.30
CA PRO A 138 -0.28 -1.60 -26.32
C PRO A 138 -0.66 -2.92 -25.66
N PRO A 139 -1.58 -3.71 -26.24
CA PRO A 139 -1.79 -5.09 -25.83
C PRO A 139 -0.48 -5.87 -26.01
N THR A 140 -0.14 -6.72 -25.04
CA THR A 140 1.13 -7.43 -25.00
C THR A 140 0.95 -8.94 -25.04
N GLU A 141 1.98 -9.63 -25.52
CA GLU A 141 2.16 -11.08 -25.45
C GLU A 141 3.57 -11.40 -24.95
N LEU A 142 3.73 -12.58 -24.38
CA LEU A 142 5.00 -13.07 -23.87
C LEU A 142 5.64 -14.03 -24.89
N LYS A 143 6.90 -13.77 -25.29
CA LYS A 143 7.69 -14.65 -26.17
C LYS A 143 9.11 -14.81 -25.63
N GLY A 144 9.44 -16.00 -25.13
CA GLY A 144 10.75 -16.30 -24.55
C GLY A 144 10.90 -15.78 -23.13
N THR A 145 12.13 -15.45 -22.75
CA THR A 145 12.53 -14.98 -21.41
C THR A 145 13.39 -13.71 -21.50
N GLY A 146 13.53 -13.01 -20.41
CA GLY A 146 14.34 -11.79 -20.32
C GLY A 146 13.62 -10.52 -20.78
N ALA A 147 14.34 -9.41 -20.84
CA ALA A 147 13.79 -8.09 -21.10
C ALA A 147 13.03 -7.96 -22.43
N GLU A 148 13.43 -8.72 -23.45
CA GLU A 148 12.76 -8.69 -24.76
C GLU A 148 11.54 -9.62 -24.89
N ALA A 149 11.20 -10.36 -23.84
CA ALA A 149 10.10 -11.31 -23.87
C ALA A 149 8.73 -10.65 -24.03
N ILE A 150 8.56 -9.41 -23.53
CA ILE A 150 7.29 -8.67 -23.63
C ILE A 150 7.19 -8.00 -24.98
N ARG A 151 6.27 -8.48 -25.82
CA ARG A 151 6.06 -8.04 -27.21
C ARG A 151 4.72 -7.31 -27.38
N CYS A 152 4.74 -6.25 -28.16
CA CYS A 152 3.53 -5.58 -28.64
C CYS A 152 2.78 -6.51 -29.60
N LYS A 153 1.51 -6.85 -29.32
CA LYS A 153 0.69 -7.69 -30.20
C LYS A 153 0.39 -7.05 -31.56
N ILE A 154 0.49 -5.72 -31.67
CA ILE A 154 0.18 -4.97 -32.90
C ILE A 154 1.32 -5.10 -33.92
N CYS A 155 2.59 -5.00 -33.47
CA CYS A 155 3.74 -4.93 -34.39
C CYS A 155 4.86 -5.92 -34.10
N GLY A 156 4.74 -6.76 -33.06
CA GLY A 156 5.71 -7.79 -32.66
C GLY A 156 7.01 -7.26 -32.01
N ALA A 157 7.17 -5.93 -31.86
CA ALA A 157 8.38 -5.36 -31.29
C ALA A 157 8.44 -5.57 -29.76
N PRO A 158 9.66 -5.73 -29.17
CA PRO A 158 9.85 -5.62 -27.73
C PRO A 158 9.38 -4.24 -27.24
N CYS A 159 8.64 -4.19 -26.15
CA CYS A 159 7.98 -2.95 -25.71
C CYS A 159 8.04 -2.69 -24.20
N ILE A 160 8.94 -3.37 -23.47
CA ILE A 160 9.21 -3.03 -22.06
C ILE A 160 9.64 -1.57 -21.91
N THR A 161 9.20 -0.91 -20.85
CA THR A 161 9.40 0.53 -20.63
C THR A 161 10.65 0.83 -19.83
N PHE A 162 11.12 -0.13 -19.02
CA PHE A 162 12.27 0.03 -18.15
C PHE A 162 13.43 -0.88 -18.55
N GLN A 163 14.64 -0.39 -18.37
CA GLN A 163 15.84 -1.20 -18.30
C GLN A 163 16.19 -1.43 -16.83
N VAL A 164 16.47 -2.66 -16.46
CA VAL A 164 16.97 -3.01 -15.13
C VAL A 164 18.45 -3.32 -15.26
N THR A 165 19.28 -2.63 -14.49
CA THR A 165 20.75 -2.77 -14.50
C THR A 165 21.25 -3.26 -13.15
N ASN A 166 22.42 -3.92 -13.16
CA ASN A 166 22.99 -4.57 -11.96
C ASN A 166 21.97 -5.47 -11.27
N GLY A 167 21.12 -6.11 -12.08
CA GLY A 167 20.05 -6.97 -11.61
C GLY A 167 20.55 -8.27 -11.03
N TYR A 168 19.76 -8.85 -10.15
CA TYR A 168 20.04 -10.13 -9.52
C TYR A 168 18.75 -10.91 -9.28
N THR A 169 18.88 -12.22 -9.25
CA THR A 169 17.83 -13.13 -8.80
C THR A 169 18.28 -13.80 -7.51
N LEU A 170 17.40 -13.79 -6.51
CA LEU A 170 17.54 -14.50 -5.24
C LEU A 170 16.74 -15.79 -5.29
N LEU A 171 17.37 -16.90 -4.95
CA LEU A 171 16.68 -18.17 -4.68
C LEU A 171 16.57 -18.35 -3.17
N PHE A 172 15.37 -18.62 -2.68
CA PHE A 172 15.08 -18.78 -1.26
C PHE A 172 15.30 -20.21 -0.77
N ASP A 173 15.63 -20.34 0.52
CA ASP A 173 15.56 -21.60 1.25
C ASP A 173 14.11 -22.10 1.41
N GLU A 174 13.94 -23.33 1.93
CA GLU A 174 12.62 -23.95 2.08
C GLU A 174 11.71 -23.14 3.01
N ASP A 175 12.28 -22.58 4.10
CA ASP A 175 11.55 -21.84 5.11
C ASP A 175 11.27 -20.37 4.73
N ARG A 176 11.83 -19.88 3.61
CA ARG A 176 11.78 -18.47 3.21
C ARG A 176 12.38 -17.54 4.27
N SER A 177 13.47 -17.98 4.89
CA SER A 177 14.21 -17.21 5.91
C SER A 177 15.46 -16.54 5.34
N LEU A 178 16.03 -17.14 4.29
CA LEU A 178 17.22 -16.65 3.59
C LEU A 178 17.03 -16.73 2.08
N GLY A 179 17.70 -15.82 1.37
CA GLY A 179 17.87 -15.88 -0.07
C GLY A 179 19.34 -15.78 -0.45
N VAL A 180 19.72 -16.35 -1.59
CA VAL A 180 21.08 -16.28 -2.12
C VAL A 180 21.02 -15.86 -3.59
N THR A 181 21.87 -14.91 -4.00
CA THR A 181 22.00 -14.53 -5.41
C THR A 181 22.55 -15.70 -6.21
N VAL A 182 22.00 -15.95 -7.40
CA VAL A 182 22.35 -17.10 -8.22
C VAL A 182 22.98 -16.70 -9.55
N PRO A 183 23.86 -17.57 -10.13
CA PRO A 183 24.53 -17.27 -11.40
C PRO A 183 23.58 -17.37 -12.59
N LYS A 184 23.99 -16.82 -13.73
CA LYS A 184 23.22 -16.75 -14.99
C LYS A 184 22.62 -18.11 -15.42
N ALA A 185 23.39 -19.18 -15.34
CA ALA A 185 22.90 -20.50 -15.72
C ALA A 185 21.71 -20.96 -14.88
N VAL A 186 21.67 -20.59 -13.60
CA VAL A 186 20.53 -20.90 -12.70
C VAL A 186 19.34 -19.99 -12.98
N THR A 187 19.58 -18.68 -13.22
CA THR A 187 18.46 -17.76 -13.56
C THR A 187 17.82 -18.13 -14.89
N ASP A 188 18.55 -18.65 -15.86
CA ASP A 188 18.00 -19.10 -17.14
C ASP A 188 17.03 -20.29 -16.96
N GLU A 189 17.32 -21.18 -16.02
CA GLU A 189 16.41 -22.28 -15.67
C GLU A 189 15.19 -21.79 -14.86
N ILE A 190 15.42 -20.89 -13.90
CA ILE A 190 14.34 -20.24 -13.13
C ILE A 190 13.39 -19.50 -14.08
N ALA A 191 13.91 -18.71 -15.02
CA ALA A 191 13.10 -17.93 -15.96
C ALA A 191 12.20 -18.79 -16.86
N LYS A 192 12.61 -20.01 -17.20
CA LYS A 192 11.75 -20.99 -17.94
C LYS A 192 10.55 -21.47 -17.12
N GLN A 193 10.65 -21.41 -15.80
CA GLN A 193 9.63 -21.83 -14.83
C GLN A 193 9.19 -20.66 -13.95
N ALA A 194 9.31 -19.41 -14.46
CA ALA A 194 9.18 -18.19 -13.69
C ALA A 194 7.86 -18.07 -12.92
N TYR A 195 6.76 -18.52 -13.51
CA TYR A 195 5.44 -18.49 -12.85
C TYR A 195 5.36 -19.42 -11.64
N GLU A 196 6.03 -20.59 -11.69
CA GLU A 196 6.13 -21.49 -10.54
C GLU A 196 7.02 -20.89 -9.45
N TYR A 197 8.19 -20.37 -9.82
CA TYR A 197 9.13 -19.79 -8.87
C TYR A 197 8.58 -18.53 -8.20
N SER A 198 7.83 -17.71 -8.93
CA SER A 198 7.16 -16.50 -8.39
C SER A 198 5.83 -16.82 -7.68
N ALA A 199 5.29 -18.04 -7.84
CA ALA A 199 3.98 -18.43 -7.35
C ALA A 199 2.86 -17.44 -7.75
N VAL A 200 2.91 -16.95 -9.01
CA VAL A 200 1.92 -16.00 -9.52
C VAL A 200 0.53 -16.64 -9.49
N PRO A 201 -0.50 -15.97 -8.94
CA PRO A 201 -1.87 -16.48 -8.95
C PRO A 201 -2.37 -16.76 -10.36
N THR A 202 -3.30 -17.71 -10.52
CA THR A 202 -3.85 -18.13 -11.84
C THR A 202 -4.43 -16.97 -12.67
N LYS A 203 -4.94 -15.91 -11.99
CA LYS A 203 -5.44 -14.68 -12.61
C LYS A 203 -4.49 -13.50 -12.41
N GLY A 204 -3.22 -13.76 -12.15
CA GLY A 204 -2.20 -12.74 -12.00
C GLY A 204 -1.94 -11.99 -13.30
N LEU A 205 -1.46 -10.77 -13.17
CA LEU A 205 -1.14 -9.85 -14.27
C LEU A 205 0.37 -9.70 -14.48
N SER A 206 1.19 -10.35 -13.64
CA SER A 206 2.65 -10.27 -13.65
C SER A 206 3.29 -11.12 -14.74
N TYR A 207 4.43 -10.62 -15.30
CA TYR A 207 5.29 -11.34 -16.24
C TYR A 207 6.68 -11.61 -15.64
N PRO A 208 6.81 -12.58 -14.72
CA PRO A 208 8.04 -12.79 -13.93
C PRO A 208 9.25 -13.20 -14.76
N VAL A 209 9.04 -13.69 -15.98
CA VAL A 209 10.11 -14.17 -16.88
C VAL A 209 11.14 -13.09 -17.26
N THR A 210 10.80 -11.81 -17.11
CA THR A 210 11.69 -10.69 -17.42
C THR A 210 12.68 -10.46 -16.30
N LEU A 211 12.23 -10.41 -15.06
CA LEU A 211 13.06 -10.08 -13.90
C LEU A 211 13.81 -11.31 -13.36
N LEU A 212 13.17 -12.48 -13.29
CA LEU A 212 13.82 -13.71 -12.82
C LEU A 212 14.94 -14.22 -13.73
N SER A 213 15.26 -13.52 -14.81
CA SER A 213 16.41 -13.79 -15.68
C SER A 213 17.66 -12.95 -15.38
N LEU A 214 17.59 -12.05 -14.39
CA LEU A 214 18.66 -11.11 -14.05
C LEU A 214 19.78 -11.77 -13.24
N ALA A 215 21.04 -11.54 -13.63
CA ALA A 215 22.23 -12.11 -12.97
C ALA A 215 23.49 -11.26 -13.19
N ASP A 216 23.36 -9.94 -13.09
CA ASP A 216 24.51 -9.01 -13.26
C ASP A 216 25.33 -8.90 -11.97
N MET A 217 24.70 -9.11 -10.79
CA MET A 217 25.39 -9.11 -9.51
C MET A 217 26.12 -10.44 -9.28
N PRO A 218 27.21 -10.44 -8.48
CA PRO A 218 27.92 -11.67 -8.13
C PRO A 218 27.00 -12.70 -7.47
N PRO A 219 27.09 -13.99 -7.81
CA PRO A 219 26.36 -15.04 -7.12
C PRO A 219 26.93 -15.29 -5.73
N GLY A 220 26.10 -15.80 -4.80
CA GLY A 220 26.51 -16.18 -3.45
C GLY A 220 26.32 -15.08 -2.40
N ILE A 221 25.75 -13.92 -2.74
CA ILE A 221 25.37 -12.90 -1.75
C ILE A 221 24.16 -13.43 -0.97
N ILE A 222 24.29 -13.47 0.36
CA ILE A 222 23.25 -13.95 1.26
C ILE A 222 22.39 -12.77 1.74
N ALA A 223 21.07 -12.90 1.63
CA ALA A 223 20.10 -11.94 2.13
C ALA A 223 19.16 -12.59 3.15
N ARG A 224 18.87 -11.89 4.25
CA ARG A 224 17.83 -12.32 5.20
C ARG A 224 16.47 -11.93 4.68
N VAL A 225 15.49 -12.81 4.81
CA VAL A 225 14.09 -12.49 4.55
C VAL A 225 13.47 -11.84 5.79
N ARG A 226 12.89 -10.67 5.61
CA ARG A 226 12.07 -9.93 6.56
C ARG A 226 10.89 -9.35 5.79
N ALA A 227 9.91 -10.21 5.50
CA ALA A 227 8.80 -9.84 4.64
C ALA A 227 7.98 -8.68 5.20
N MET A 228 7.67 -7.72 4.33
CA MET A 228 6.89 -6.52 4.63
C MET A 228 5.88 -6.24 3.52
N ILE A 229 4.93 -5.35 3.77
CA ILE A 229 3.86 -5.01 2.82
C ILE A 229 4.08 -3.57 2.36
N GLY A 230 4.56 -3.37 1.13
CA GLY A 230 4.81 -2.06 0.56
C GLY A 230 3.53 -1.28 0.31
N ASN A 231 2.47 -1.97 -0.12
CA ASN A 231 1.22 -1.31 -0.46
C ASN A 231 0.04 -1.94 0.28
N MET A 232 -0.46 -1.26 1.33
CA MET A 232 -1.60 -1.68 2.13
C MET A 232 -2.36 -0.48 2.69
N GLY A 233 -3.69 -0.44 2.50
CA GLY A 233 -4.50 0.65 3.07
C GLY A 233 -5.88 0.71 2.48
N THR A 234 -6.48 1.90 2.50
CA THR A 234 -7.82 2.18 1.99
C THR A 234 -7.79 2.73 0.57
N THR A 235 -8.92 2.59 -0.12
CA THR A 235 -9.14 3.14 -1.46
C THR A 235 -9.17 4.67 -1.44
N PRO A 236 -8.47 5.36 -2.35
CA PRO A 236 -8.48 6.82 -2.48
C PRO A 236 -9.85 7.35 -2.94
N ALA A 237 -10.10 8.66 -2.73
CA ALA A 237 -11.35 9.31 -3.11
C ALA A 237 -11.40 9.75 -4.59
N ILE A 238 -10.46 9.30 -5.42
CA ILE A 238 -10.42 9.48 -6.86
C ILE A 238 -9.80 8.23 -7.49
N ASP A 239 -10.27 7.88 -8.70
CA ASP A 239 -9.66 6.76 -9.43
C ASP A 239 -8.23 7.11 -9.83
N MET A 240 -7.29 6.25 -9.44
CA MET A 240 -5.88 6.43 -9.76
C MET A 240 -5.17 5.08 -9.92
N PRO A 241 -4.01 5.05 -10.58
CA PRO A 241 -3.16 3.86 -10.60
C PRO A 241 -2.82 3.39 -9.19
N THR A 242 -2.82 2.11 -8.96
CA THR A 242 -2.61 1.50 -7.64
C THR A 242 -1.31 1.92 -6.95
N SER A 243 -0.22 2.12 -7.71
CA SER A 243 1.06 2.60 -7.19
C SER A 243 1.09 4.11 -6.88
N HIS A 244 0.17 4.92 -7.44
CA HIS A 244 0.22 6.38 -7.36
C HIS A 244 -0.59 6.95 -6.19
N ASN A 245 -0.74 6.18 -5.13
CA ASN A 245 -1.52 6.57 -3.95
C ASN A 245 -0.67 7.08 -2.78
N ALA A 246 0.54 7.54 -3.04
CA ALA A 246 1.37 8.28 -2.09
C ALA A 246 2.00 9.49 -2.78
N GLY A 247 2.33 10.53 -2.02
CA GLY A 247 2.65 11.85 -2.53
C GLY A 247 3.83 11.91 -3.51
N ASP A 248 4.79 11.02 -3.37
CA ASP A 248 5.97 10.91 -4.24
C ASP A 248 5.62 10.44 -5.67
N LEU A 249 4.65 9.55 -5.81
CA LEU A 249 4.18 9.10 -7.12
C LEU A 249 2.89 9.81 -7.57
N THR A 250 2.01 10.22 -6.65
CA THR A 250 0.82 11.02 -7.01
C THR A 250 1.19 12.30 -7.76
N CYS A 251 2.35 12.91 -7.46
CA CYS A 251 2.81 14.11 -8.14
C CYS A 251 3.02 13.92 -9.66
N PHE A 252 3.34 12.70 -10.13
CA PHE A 252 3.46 12.41 -11.56
C PHE A 252 2.13 12.45 -12.32
N LEU A 253 0.99 12.34 -11.61
CA LEU A 253 -0.33 12.45 -12.24
C LEU A 253 -0.77 13.89 -12.44
N VAL A 254 -0.19 14.85 -11.70
CA VAL A 254 -0.64 16.27 -11.75
C VAL A 254 -0.33 16.89 -13.11
N GLY A 255 -1.37 17.18 -13.88
CA GLY A 255 -1.23 17.77 -15.22
C GLY A 255 -0.57 16.84 -16.24
N ALA A 256 -0.50 15.54 -15.96
CA ALA A 256 0.13 14.56 -16.86
C ALA A 256 -0.59 14.48 -18.23
N PRO A 257 0.14 14.21 -19.33
CA PRO A 257 -0.42 14.13 -20.67
C PRO A 257 -1.06 12.76 -20.97
N HIS A 258 -1.79 12.18 -20.00
CA HIS A 258 -2.47 10.89 -20.13
C HIS A 258 -3.82 10.86 -19.38
N LYS A 259 -4.62 9.81 -19.62
CA LYS A 259 -6.00 9.71 -19.13
C LYS A 259 -6.17 9.66 -17.61
N MET A 260 -5.12 9.33 -16.87
CA MET A 260 -5.13 9.28 -15.40
C MET A 260 -4.64 10.60 -14.76
N ALA A 261 -4.54 11.68 -15.54
CA ALA A 261 -4.14 12.99 -15.02
C ALA A 261 -5.13 13.52 -13.97
N ILE A 262 -4.57 14.17 -12.96
CA ILE A 262 -5.32 14.81 -11.88
C ILE A 262 -4.93 16.29 -11.76
N THR A 263 -5.68 17.05 -10.98
CA THR A 263 -5.30 18.42 -10.59
C THR A 263 -4.46 18.41 -9.30
N LYS A 264 -3.76 19.51 -9.00
CA LYS A 264 -3.02 19.66 -7.74
C LYS A 264 -3.93 19.50 -6.51
N ALA A 265 -5.19 19.95 -6.58
CA ALA A 265 -6.16 19.79 -5.50
C ALA A 265 -6.57 18.34 -5.27
N ASP A 266 -6.47 17.49 -6.29
CA ASP A 266 -6.84 16.08 -6.19
C ASP A 266 -5.81 15.25 -5.39
N GLU A 267 -4.58 15.74 -5.20
CA GLU A 267 -3.58 15.04 -4.37
C GLU A 267 -4.06 14.79 -2.93
N ALA A 268 -4.91 15.64 -2.38
CA ALA A 268 -5.51 15.45 -1.05
C ALA A 268 -6.48 14.25 -0.97
N LYS A 269 -6.88 13.71 -2.12
CA LYS A 269 -7.81 12.58 -2.20
C LYS A 269 -7.13 11.22 -2.05
N ARG A 270 -5.78 11.17 -2.08
CA ARG A 270 -4.98 9.95 -1.84
C ARG A 270 -5.18 9.43 -0.42
N SER A 271 -4.95 8.15 -0.20
CA SER A 271 -5.00 7.52 1.13
C SER A 271 -3.62 7.05 1.63
N ASP A 272 -2.57 7.29 0.88
CA ASP A 272 -1.17 6.91 1.15
C ASP A 272 -0.98 5.41 1.47
N ALA A 273 -1.68 4.55 0.74
CA ALA A 273 -1.58 3.10 0.92
C ALA A 273 -0.23 2.54 0.39
N HIS A 274 0.41 3.19 -0.58
CA HIS A 274 1.71 2.80 -1.12
C HIS A 274 2.83 3.43 -0.28
N MET A 275 3.27 2.71 0.74
CA MET A 275 4.16 3.23 1.78
C MET A 275 5.62 2.79 1.64
N ASP A 276 5.86 1.54 1.28
CA ASP A 276 7.17 0.88 1.26
C ASP A 276 8.01 1.16 2.51
N ILE A 277 7.35 1.01 3.66
CA ILE A 277 7.99 1.12 4.96
C ILE A 277 8.27 -0.29 5.49
N ASP A 278 9.53 -0.64 5.69
CA ASP A 278 9.96 -1.99 6.06
C ASP A 278 9.36 -2.49 7.39
N ASN A 279 8.93 -1.57 8.26
CA ASN A 279 8.25 -1.85 9.52
C ASN A 279 6.75 -2.15 9.37
N VAL A 280 6.17 -2.06 8.16
CA VAL A 280 4.81 -2.54 7.86
C VAL A 280 4.85 -4.04 7.62
N ARG A 281 5.04 -4.79 8.68
CA ARG A 281 5.28 -6.24 8.69
C ARG A 281 4.42 -6.98 9.71
N GLU A 282 4.53 -8.30 9.74
CA GLU A 282 3.82 -9.13 10.73
C GLU A 282 3.99 -8.60 12.17
N GLY A 283 2.89 -8.42 12.88
CA GLY A 283 2.81 -7.85 14.23
C GLY A 283 2.52 -6.35 14.26
N ALA A 284 2.75 -5.58 13.19
CA ALA A 284 2.44 -4.16 13.14
C ALA A 284 0.95 -3.87 12.94
N ILE A 285 0.52 -2.65 13.27
CA ILE A 285 -0.83 -2.14 13.04
C ILE A 285 -0.74 -0.86 12.19
N VAL A 286 -1.53 -0.78 11.12
CA VAL A 286 -1.66 0.45 10.32
C VAL A 286 -3.10 0.97 10.44
N ILE A 287 -3.25 2.23 10.87
CA ILE A 287 -4.55 2.90 10.98
C ILE A 287 -4.71 3.81 9.76
N CYS A 288 -5.64 3.45 8.88
CA CYS A 288 -5.83 4.08 7.57
C CYS A 288 -7.04 5.00 7.55
N PRO A 289 -6.99 6.17 6.86
CA PRO A 289 -8.16 7.05 6.68
C PRO A 289 -9.20 6.40 5.77
N VAL A 290 -10.50 6.55 6.07
CA VAL A 290 -11.58 6.15 5.15
C VAL A 290 -11.91 7.33 4.24
N LYS A 291 -11.62 7.20 2.94
CA LYS A 291 -11.84 8.24 1.92
C LYS A 291 -13.07 7.95 1.03
N VAL A 292 -13.54 6.71 1.01
CA VAL A 292 -14.77 6.28 0.28
C VAL A 292 -15.64 5.41 1.19
N ALA A 293 -16.93 5.32 0.90
CA ALA A 293 -17.84 4.44 1.65
C ALA A 293 -17.35 2.97 1.56
N GLY A 294 -17.34 2.28 2.68
CA GLY A 294 -16.80 0.92 2.79
C GLY A 294 -15.28 0.85 2.99
N GLY A 295 -14.56 1.96 2.85
CA GLY A 295 -13.10 2.02 3.01
C GLY A 295 -12.32 1.37 1.88
N GLY A 296 -12.68 0.16 1.46
CA GLY A 296 -12.04 -0.59 0.36
C GLY A 296 -10.58 -0.93 0.65
N ILE A 297 -10.35 -1.95 1.50
CA ILE A 297 -9.00 -2.36 1.88
C ILE A 297 -8.31 -3.06 0.71
N VAL A 298 -7.10 -2.63 0.39
CA VAL A 298 -6.23 -3.20 -0.66
C VAL A 298 -4.92 -3.68 -0.06
N VAL A 299 -4.33 -4.71 -0.67
CA VAL A 299 -3.02 -5.27 -0.31
C VAL A 299 -2.26 -5.58 -1.60
N GLY A 300 -1.00 -5.19 -1.65
CA GLY A 300 -0.12 -5.49 -2.78
C GLY A 300 1.33 -5.24 -2.39
N ASP A 301 2.22 -5.44 -3.37
CA ASP A 301 3.60 -5.01 -3.23
C ASP A 301 4.30 -5.57 -1.99
N VAL A 302 4.21 -6.88 -1.82
CA VAL A 302 4.88 -7.57 -0.71
C VAL A 302 6.32 -7.82 -1.09
N HIS A 303 7.23 -7.32 -0.28
CA HIS A 303 8.67 -7.50 -0.44
C HIS A 303 9.18 -8.58 0.50
N ALA A 304 10.09 -9.43 0.01
CA ALA A 304 10.75 -10.42 0.86
C ALA A 304 11.70 -9.76 1.88
N MET A 305 12.31 -8.64 1.48
CA MET A 305 13.11 -7.74 2.31
C MET A 305 13.22 -6.39 1.63
N GLN A 306 13.48 -5.36 2.41
CA GLN A 306 13.81 -4.02 1.93
C GLN A 306 14.82 -3.38 2.88
N GLY A 307 15.82 -2.69 2.37
CA GLY A 307 16.58 -1.72 3.15
C GLY A 307 15.87 -0.38 3.16
N ASP A 308 15.99 0.36 4.25
CA ASP A 308 15.38 1.70 4.39
C ASP A 308 15.66 2.56 3.17
N GLY A 309 14.63 3.21 2.66
CA GLY A 309 14.71 4.13 1.54
C GLY A 309 14.47 3.51 0.16
N GLU A 310 14.40 2.18 0.03
CA GLU A 310 14.17 1.50 -1.26
C GLU A 310 14.97 2.11 -2.42
N ILE A 311 16.28 2.28 -2.20
CA ILE A 311 17.15 3.15 -2.99
C ILE A 311 17.38 2.71 -4.45
N SER A 312 17.02 1.48 -4.81
CA SER A 312 17.08 0.97 -6.19
C SER A 312 15.84 1.30 -7.05
N GLY A 313 14.79 1.85 -6.43
CA GLY A 313 13.53 2.21 -7.09
C GLY A 313 12.45 1.12 -7.02
N HIS A 314 12.83 -0.11 -6.88
CA HIS A 314 11.99 -1.25 -6.50
C HIS A 314 12.85 -2.28 -5.76
N THR A 315 12.25 -3.30 -5.14
CA THR A 315 13.00 -4.29 -4.38
C THR A 315 12.57 -5.72 -4.70
N THR A 316 12.55 -6.60 -3.74
CA THR A 316 12.44 -8.05 -3.90
C THR A 316 10.99 -8.51 -3.79
N ASP A 317 10.18 -8.16 -4.77
CA ASP A 317 8.76 -8.47 -4.83
C ASP A 317 8.47 -9.98 -4.81
N VAL A 318 7.45 -10.36 -4.07
CA VAL A 318 7.02 -11.75 -3.94
C VAL A 318 5.51 -11.89 -3.96
N SER A 319 5.03 -13.05 -4.40
CA SER A 319 3.68 -13.49 -4.06
C SER A 319 3.64 -13.88 -2.58
N ALA A 320 2.58 -13.49 -1.92
CA ALA A 320 2.41 -13.78 -0.49
C ALA A 320 0.96 -14.14 -0.16
N GLU A 321 0.76 -14.73 1.02
CA GLU A 321 -0.52 -14.79 1.70
C GLU A 321 -0.45 -13.86 2.92
N VAL A 322 -1.29 -12.82 2.90
CA VAL A 322 -1.36 -11.81 3.96
C VAL A 322 -2.66 -11.98 4.73
N THR A 323 -2.57 -12.11 6.05
CA THR A 323 -3.73 -12.16 6.95
C THR A 323 -3.82 -10.89 7.77
N LEU A 324 -4.92 -10.15 7.63
CA LEU A 324 -5.21 -8.92 8.33
C LEU A 324 -6.44 -9.10 9.23
N GLU A 325 -6.36 -8.65 10.48
CA GLU A 325 -7.55 -8.42 11.32
C GLU A 325 -7.95 -6.95 11.18
N VAL A 326 -9.24 -6.69 10.97
CA VAL A 326 -9.78 -5.37 10.65
C VAL A 326 -10.55 -4.81 11.85
N GLU A 327 -10.28 -3.55 12.23
CA GLU A 327 -11.03 -2.86 13.28
C GLU A 327 -11.49 -1.48 12.79
N LEU A 328 -12.81 -1.22 12.84
CA LEU A 328 -13.38 0.06 12.42
C LEU A 328 -13.37 1.07 13.56
N ILE A 329 -12.76 2.22 13.36
CA ILE A 329 -12.66 3.33 14.31
C ILE A 329 -13.56 4.47 13.82
N LYS A 330 -14.64 4.72 14.54
CA LYS A 330 -15.62 5.73 14.17
C LYS A 330 -15.15 7.15 14.43
N GLY A 331 -15.31 8.03 13.44
CA GLY A 331 -15.09 9.48 13.58
C GLY A 331 -13.64 9.94 13.72
N LEU A 332 -12.65 9.05 13.61
CA LEU A 332 -11.24 9.39 13.62
C LEU A 332 -10.84 9.93 12.23
N LYS A 333 -10.90 11.24 12.08
CA LYS A 333 -10.56 11.93 10.83
C LYS A 333 -9.06 12.00 10.63
N LEU A 334 -8.51 11.13 9.79
CA LEU A 334 -7.11 11.13 9.42
C LEU A 334 -6.90 11.69 8.01
N GLU A 335 -5.79 12.37 7.79
CA GLU A 335 -5.36 12.79 6.45
C GLU A 335 -4.45 11.77 5.78
N GLY A 336 -3.70 11.01 6.56
CA GLY A 336 -2.84 9.91 6.13
C GLY A 336 -2.72 8.84 7.21
N PRO A 337 -2.06 7.70 6.93
CA PRO A 337 -2.00 6.58 7.85
C PRO A 337 -1.15 6.86 9.10
N ILE A 338 -1.46 6.14 10.17
CA ILE A 338 -0.62 6.03 11.38
C ILE A 338 -0.09 4.59 11.43
N LEU A 339 1.21 4.42 11.60
CA LEU A 339 1.85 3.13 11.84
C LEU A 339 2.13 2.95 13.33
N LEU A 340 1.81 1.78 13.84
CA LEU A 340 2.23 1.27 15.14
C LEU A 340 3.13 0.06 14.86
N PRO A 341 4.45 0.24 14.71
CA PRO A 341 5.37 -0.85 14.42
C PRO A 341 5.54 -1.80 15.62
N ASN A 342 6.26 -2.89 15.46
CA ASN A 342 6.67 -3.72 16.60
C ASN A 342 7.59 -2.94 17.54
N LYS A 343 7.66 -3.33 18.81
CA LYS A 343 8.48 -2.64 19.84
C LYS A 343 9.95 -2.54 19.45
N GLU A 344 10.49 -3.59 18.86
CA GLU A 344 11.89 -3.65 18.41
C GLU A 344 12.21 -2.67 17.28
N ASP A 345 11.21 -2.32 16.46
CA ASP A 345 11.33 -1.45 15.31
C ASP A 345 11.15 0.05 15.66
N LEU A 346 10.89 0.37 16.93
CA LEU A 346 10.78 1.75 17.37
C LEU A 346 12.15 2.45 17.41
N PRO A 347 12.25 3.73 17.00
CA PRO A 347 13.43 4.55 17.22
C PRO A 347 13.82 4.56 18.70
N PHE A 348 15.11 4.65 18.99
CA PHE A 348 15.62 4.59 20.36
C PHE A 348 14.91 5.54 21.33
N LEU A 349 14.66 6.79 20.91
CA LEU A 349 14.03 7.80 21.76
C LEU A 349 12.53 7.58 21.98
N ALA A 350 11.89 6.73 21.19
CA ALA A 350 10.47 6.39 21.31
C ALA A 350 10.23 5.06 22.06
N LYS A 351 11.29 4.44 22.59
CA LYS A 351 11.17 3.20 23.38
C LYS A 351 10.62 3.52 24.78
N GLU A 352 9.94 2.53 25.35
CA GLU A 352 9.34 2.61 26.67
C GLU A 352 10.39 2.98 27.75
N TYR A 353 10.02 3.91 28.66
CA TYR A 353 10.85 4.24 29.80
C TYR A 353 10.81 3.15 30.86
N THR A 354 11.98 2.82 31.42
CA THR A 354 12.05 1.90 32.56
C THR A 354 11.46 2.54 33.83
N ALA A 355 11.05 1.71 34.80
CA ALA A 355 10.55 2.18 36.10
C ALA A 355 11.56 3.10 36.82
N ASP A 356 12.86 2.78 36.74
CA ASP A 356 13.94 3.63 37.28
C ASP A 356 14.04 4.99 36.59
N GLN A 357 13.95 5.03 35.24
CA GLN A 357 13.93 6.29 34.51
C GLN A 357 12.74 7.17 34.88
N LEU A 358 11.54 6.56 35.01
CA LEU A 358 10.33 7.31 35.44
C LEU A 358 10.46 7.81 36.87
N GLN A 359 11.03 7.03 37.78
CA GLN A 359 11.26 7.48 39.16
C GLN A 359 12.24 8.65 39.22
N ARG A 360 13.35 8.59 38.48
CA ARG A 360 14.31 9.69 38.41
C ARG A 360 13.70 10.94 37.79
N ALA A 361 12.89 10.81 36.75
CA ALA A 361 12.17 11.93 36.15
C ALA A 361 11.20 12.57 37.18
N ARG A 362 10.43 11.76 37.92
CA ARG A 362 9.53 12.27 38.98
C ARG A 362 10.28 13.00 40.08
N SER A 363 11.45 12.50 40.49
CA SER A 363 12.30 13.18 41.47
C SER A 363 12.76 14.57 41.02
N ILE A 364 12.97 14.78 39.70
CA ILE A 364 13.24 16.11 39.12
C ILE A 364 11.98 16.98 39.22
N GLY A 365 10.81 16.46 38.84
CA GLY A 365 9.54 17.17 38.96
C GLY A 365 9.25 17.62 40.39
N ASP A 366 9.40 16.72 41.36
CA ASP A 366 9.19 17.00 42.78
C ASP A 366 10.14 18.11 43.28
N LYS A 367 11.44 18.03 42.91
CA LYS A 367 12.44 19.01 43.27
C LYS A 367 12.14 20.42 42.76
N PHE A 368 11.56 20.55 41.58
CA PHE A 368 11.31 21.82 40.92
C PHE A 368 9.83 22.21 40.87
N GLY A 369 8.93 21.45 41.48
CA GLY A 369 7.52 21.76 41.65
C GLY A 369 6.66 21.66 40.39
N PHE A 370 6.94 20.66 39.50
CA PHE A 370 6.11 20.37 38.32
C PHE A 370 5.80 18.87 38.18
N ALA A 371 4.66 18.55 37.55
CA ALA A 371 4.27 17.20 37.27
C ALA A 371 4.99 16.62 36.00
N VAL A 372 5.48 15.38 36.09
CA VAL A 372 6.10 14.69 34.96
C VAL A 372 5.04 13.95 34.14
N LEU A 373 5.06 14.13 32.84
CA LEU A 373 4.24 13.38 31.88
C LEU A 373 4.87 11.99 31.71
N GLY A 374 4.52 11.05 32.59
CA GLY A 374 5.11 9.69 32.58
C GLY A 374 4.32 8.66 31.78
N ASP A 375 3.11 8.98 31.35
CA ASP A 375 2.23 8.05 30.64
C ASP A 375 2.16 8.44 29.14
N LEU A 376 3.23 8.07 28.43
CA LEU A 376 3.45 8.39 27.01
C LEU A 376 3.58 7.08 26.21
N LEU A 377 2.96 7.01 25.03
CA LEU A 377 3.12 5.89 24.09
C LEU A 377 3.42 6.42 22.68
N PRO A 378 4.23 5.69 21.87
CA PRO A 378 4.61 6.13 20.55
C PRO A 378 3.51 5.94 19.52
N ILE A 379 3.45 6.87 18.55
CA ILE A 379 2.79 6.68 17.25
C ILE A 379 3.71 7.17 16.15
N GLN A 380 3.57 6.62 14.95
CA GLN A 380 4.29 7.06 13.76
C GLN A 380 3.29 7.58 12.73
N MET A 381 3.35 8.89 12.42
CA MET A 381 2.57 9.48 11.34
C MET A 381 3.30 9.30 10.01
N ILE A 382 2.62 8.75 9.01
CA ILE A 382 3.18 8.62 7.67
C ILE A 382 3.02 9.93 6.92
N GLY A 383 4.14 10.41 6.39
CA GLY A 383 4.20 11.56 5.50
C GLY A 383 4.70 11.16 4.12
N SER A 384 4.14 11.76 3.08
CA SER A 384 4.56 11.52 1.70
C SER A 384 4.55 12.81 0.88
N GLY A 385 5.48 12.92 -0.06
CA GLY A 385 5.64 14.09 -0.91
C GLY A 385 6.66 13.83 -2.02
N PRO A 386 6.81 14.74 -3.01
CA PRO A 386 7.71 14.57 -4.14
C PRO A 386 9.20 14.43 -3.77
N ASN A 387 9.55 14.78 -2.54
CA ASN A 387 10.88 14.62 -1.98
C ASN A 387 10.82 14.48 -0.44
N LEU A 388 11.94 14.11 0.19
CA LEU A 388 12.01 13.88 1.64
C LEU A 388 11.60 15.09 2.47
N ASN A 389 11.98 16.32 2.08
CA ASN A 389 11.61 17.51 2.85
C ASN A 389 10.11 17.73 2.86
N GLU A 390 9.44 17.59 1.73
CA GLU A 390 7.98 17.71 1.63
C GLU A 390 7.28 16.53 2.33
N ALA A 391 7.83 15.33 2.27
CA ALA A 391 7.31 14.17 3.00
C ALA A 391 7.38 14.39 4.52
N VAL A 392 8.51 14.88 5.04
CA VAL A 392 8.66 15.24 6.47
C VAL A 392 7.68 16.35 6.85
N GLY A 393 7.56 17.41 6.04
CA GLY A 393 6.58 18.48 6.25
C GLY A 393 5.16 17.93 6.34
N CYS A 394 4.77 17.09 5.41
CA CYS A 394 3.47 16.40 5.36
C CYS A 394 3.20 15.59 6.65
N GLY A 395 4.16 14.78 7.10
CA GLY A 395 4.03 13.99 8.33
C GLY A 395 3.91 14.84 9.58
N VAL A 396 4.71 15.91 9.67
CA VAL A 396 4.65 16.90 10.77
C VAL A 396 3.30 17.62 10.82
N ASP A 397 2.80 18.09 9.68
CA ASP A 397 1.52 18.81 9.60
C ASP A 397 0.34 17.91 9.95
N ARG A 398 0.34 16.66 9.50
CA ARG A 398 -0.66 15.64 9.86
C ARG A 398 -0.65 15.34 11.37
N MET A 399 0.54 15.20 11.96
CA MET A 399 0.69 14.98 13.40
C MET A 399 0.20 16.20 14.18
N ALA A 400 0.57 17.41 13.78
CA ALA A 400 0.14 18.67 14.39
C ALA A 400 -1.39 18.79 14.38
N LYS A 401 -2.01 18.51 13.25
CA LYS A 401 -3.48 18.56 13.09
C LYS A 401 -4.18 17.49 13.94
N LEU A 402 -3.66 16.27 13.98
CA LEU A 402 -4.20 15.17 14.79
C LEU A 402 -4.19 15.52 16.29
N LEU A 403 -3.10 16.11 16.75
CA LEU A 403 -2.91 16.41 18.18
C LEU A 403 -3.46 17.77 18.60
N GLY A 404 -3.77 18.66 17.64
CA GLY A 404 -4.22 20.03 17.91
C GLY A 404 -3.11 20.91 18.47
N ILE A 405 -1.86 20.72 18.00
CA ILE A 405 -0.67 21.50 18.38
C ILE A 405 -0.02 22.11 17.12
N THR A 406 0.98 22.99 17.28
CA THR A 406 1.65 23.61 16.14
C THR A 406 2.67 22.64 15.50
N PRO A 407 3.00 22.80 14.20
CA PRO A 407 4.07 22.04 13.56
C PRO A 407 5.43 22.20 14.25
N GLU A 408 5.73 23.38 14.78
CA GLU A 408 6.97 23.66 15.54
C GLU A 408 7.00 22.87 16.85
N ALA A 409 5.86 22.74 17.54
CA ALA A 409 5.76 21.90 18.74
C ALA A 409 6.01 20.43 18.41
N VAL A 410 5.45 19.92 17.29
CA VAL A 410 5.72 18.56 16.80
C VAL A 410 7.20 18.35 16.55
N LYS A 411 7.87 19.23 15.78
CA LYS A 411 9.30 19.15 15.49
C LYS A 411 10.15 19.06 16.75
N ASN A 412 9.88 19.93 17.73
CA ASN A 412 10.60 19.91 19.00
C ASN A 412 10.34 18.65 19.82
N TRP A 413 9.10 18.18 19.83
CA TRP A 413 8.73 16.98 20.58
C TRP A 413 9.33 15.72 19.95
N VAL A 414 9.27 15.58 18.62
CA VAL A 414 9.95 14.53 17.84
C VAL A 414 11.45 14.50 18.14
N THR A 415 12.10 15.67 18.22
CA THR A 415 13.53 15.77 18.54
C THR A 415 13.89 15.14 19.90
N MET A 416 12.97 15.21 20.88
CA MET A 416 13.19 14.69 22.23
C MET A 416 12.73 13.22 22.39
N THR A 417 11.69 12.80 21.66
CA THR A 417 10.98 11.55 21.97
C THR A 417 10.74 10.66 20.74
N GLY A 418 11.40 10.92 19.62
CA GLY A 418 11.15 10.13 18.41
C GLY A 418 12.20 10.30 17.36
N GLY A 419 11.75 10.44 16.11
CA GLY A 419 12.64 10.60 14.95
C GLY A 419 11.86 10.58 13.65
N VAL A 420 12.60 10.72 12.55
CA VAL A 420 12.11 10.54 11.19
C VAL A 420 12.91 9.40 10.58
N GLU A 421 12.20 8.40 10.02
CA GLU A 421 12.79 7.27 9.30
C GLU A 421 12.29 7.29 7.85
N ILE A 422 13.13 6.86 6.91
CA ILE A 422 12.81 6.85 5.49
C ILE A 422 12.19 5.50 5.14
N GLY A 423 10.99 5.50 4.60
CA GLY A 423 10.38 4.31 4.00
C GLY A 423 10.89 4.12 2.58
N ARG A 424 10.63 5.11 1.71
CA ARG A 424 11.02 5.10 0.31
C ARG A 424 11.53 6.45 -0.16
N LEU A 425 12.59 6.45 -0.97
CA LEU A 425 12.96 7.60 -1.80
C LEU A 425 12.06 7.66 -3.05
N PRO A 426 11.70 8.85 -3.57
CA PRO A 426 12.18 10.14 -3.08
C PRO A 426 11.43 10.74 -1.89
N GLY A 427 10.28 10.20 -1.46
CA GLY A 427 9.51 10.90 -0.46
C GLY A 427 8.38 10.14 0.25
N VAL A 428 8.69 9.07 0.99
CA VAL A 428 7.83 8.49 2.03
C VAL A 428 8.63 8.35 3.31
N VAL A 429 8.07 8.85 4.43
CA VAL A 429 8.73 8.83 5.75
C VAL A 429 7.73 8.49 6.86
N THR A 430 8.25 8.02 7.99
CA THR A 430 7.54 8.01 9.27
C THR A 430 8.04 9.17 10.15
N VAL A 431 7.12 9.83 10.85
CA VAL A 431 7.40 10.83 11.89
C VAL A 431 6.95 10.25 13.22
N THR A 432 7.90 9.82 14.05
CA THR A 432 7.63 9.14 15.33
C THR A 432 7.63 10.14 16.47
N MET A 433 6.65 10.04 17.37
CA MET A 433 6.54 10.88 18.56
C MET A 433 5.87 10.13 19.71
N MET A 434 6.36 10.31 20.95
CA MET A 434 5.67 9.84 22.16
C MET A 434 4.51 10.78 22.49
N VAL A 435 3.30 10.24 22.62
CA VAL A 435 2.05 10.99 22.82
C VAL A 435 1.44 10.64 24.17
N PRO A 436 0.91 11.62 24.97
CA PRO A 436 0.21 11.34 26.21
C PRO A 436 -0.97 10.38 25.99
N VAL A 437 -1.07 9.34 26.83
CA VAL A 437 -2.15 8.35 26.74
C VAL A 437 -3.53 9.00 26.84
N ALA A 438 -3.67 10.08 27.62
CA ALA A 438 -4.91 10.86 27.68
C ALA A 438 -5.32 11.40 26.30
N LYS A 439 -4.35 11.87 25.49
CA LYS A 439 -4.64 12.34 24.13
C LYS A 439 -5.01 11.19 23.19
N LEU A 440 -4.35 10.03 23.31
CA LEU A 440 -4.72 8.83 22.57
C LEU A 440 -6.13 8.34 22.93
N GLN A 441 -6.57 8.53 24.20
CA GLN A 441 -7.95 8.24 24.62
C GLN A 441 -8.97 9.18 23.97
N GLU A 442 -8.69 10.49 23.92
CA GLU A 442 -9.53 11.45 23.21
C GLU A 442 -9.68 11.11 21.72
N LEU A 443 -8.63 10.59 21.09
CA LEU A 443 -8.63 10.14 19.70
C LEU A 443 -9.30 8.77 19.49
N GLY A 444 -9.61 8.04 20.58
CA GLY A 444 -10.20 6.71 20.52
C GLY A 444 -9.23 5.59 20.11
N ILE A 445 -7.93 5.84 20.03
CA ILE A 445 -6.91 4.85 19.60
C ILE A 445 -6.07 4.28 20.77
N ALA A 446 -6.25 4.78 21.98
CA ALA A 446 -5.48 4.28 23.14
C ALA A 446 -5.57 2.76 23.34
N PRO A 447 -6.70 2.06 23.14
CA PRO A 447 -6.74 0.60 23.24
C PRO A 447 -5.76 -0.10 22.29
N LEU A 448 -5.71 0.31 21.01
CA LEU A 448 -4.82 -0.25 20.00
C LEU A 448 -3.35 0.02 20.32
N VAL A 449 -3.01 1.26 20.71
CA VAL A 449 -1.63 1.63 21.04
C VAL A 449 -1.16 0.89 22.30
N LYS A 450 -2.03 0.69 23.30
CA LYS A 450 -1.73 -0.13 24.49
C LYS A 450 -1.62 -1.62 24.14
N GLU A 451 -2.47 -2.12 23.25
CA GLU A 451 -2.35 -3.50 22.76
C GLU A 451 -1.00 -3.75 22.10
N GLN A 452 -0.51 -2.79 21.33
CA GLN A 452 0.76 -2.90 20.60
C GLN A 452 1.98 -2.83 21.54
N TYR A 453 1.95 -2.00 22.58
CA TYR A 453 3.17 -1.70 23.32
C TYR A 453 3.18 -2.16 24.79
N LEU A 454 2.04 -2.45 25.42
CA LEU A 454 1.98 -2.80 26.84
C LEU A 454 1.62 -4.26 27.11
N LYS A 455 1.44 -5.09 26.06
CA LYS A 455 1.20 -6.53 26.21
C LYS A 455 2.49 -7.34 26.22
#